data_a069656dc95991bd171067c917906c9e
#
_entry.id   a069656dc95991bd171067c917906c9e
#
_cell.length_a   1.000
_cell.length_b   1.000
_cell.length_c   1.000
_cell.angle_alpha   90.00
_cell.angle_beta   90.00
_cell.angle_gamma   90.00
#
_symmetry.space_group_name_H-M   'P 1'
#
loop_
_entity.id
_entity.type
_entity.pdbx_description
1 polymer ?
#
loop_
_entity_poly.entity_id
_entity_poly.type
_entity_poly.pdbx_seq_one_letter_code
_entity_poly.pdbx_strand_id
1 'polypeptide(L)'
;MKKLLGIVVLGLLISVNANAGGITVKVYLDAMSRDNEQITAMIERNIMAVNDGLMYSNNELKHSNQERVYCQPPKLAMNAKVLIGFLDSEIESYIEKAIDVSPVPIGMLLVKSLKKNFPCN
;
A
#
# COMPACT_ATOMS: atom_id res chain seq x y z
N MET A 1 16.44 34.51 14.58
CA MET A 1 16.00 33.19 15.13
C MET A 1 14.55 32.84 14.81
N LYS A 2 13.58 33.73 15.03
CA LYS A 2 12.17 33.46 14.75
C LYS A 2 11.88 33.15 13.26
N LYS A 3 12.58 33.77 12.31
CA LYS A 3 12.44 33.54 10.88
C LYS A 3 13.00 32.18 10.44
N LEU A 4 14.08 31.71 11.05
CA LEU A 4 14.69 30.41 10.77
C LEU A 4 13.80 29.27 11.25
N LEU A 5 13.16 29.40 12.40
CA LEU A 5 12.25 28.44 12.95
C LEU A 5 11.03 28.26 12.05
N GLY A 6 10.49 29.35 11.50
CA GLY A 6 9.36 29.30 10.55
C GLY A 6 9.70 28.60 9.27
N ILE A 7 10.90 28.77 8.73
CA ILE A 7 11.35 28.09 7.51
C ILE A 7 11.53 26.57 7.75
N VAL A 8 12.09 26.19 8.90
CA VAL A 8 12.28 24.77 9.25
C VAL A 8 10.94 24.07 9.43
N VAL A 9 9.98 24.71 10.13
CA VAL A 9 8.63 24.17 10.33
C VAL A 9 7.90 24.01 8.98
N LEU A 10 8.01 25.02 8.11
CA LEU A 10 7.40 24.96 6.78
C LEU A 10 8.01 23.83 5.92
N GLY A 11 9.34 23.69 5.97
CA GLY A 11 10.05 22.61 5.28
C GLY A 11 9.62 21.21 5.75
N LEU A 12 9.44 21.04 7.06
CA LEU A 12 8.95 19.78 7.63
C LEU A 12 7.50 19.48 7.21
N LEU A 13 6.64 20.47 7.18
CA LEU A 13 5.25 20.32 6.73
C LEU A 13 5.18 19.93 5.26
N ILE A 14 6.01 20.52 4.40
CA ILE A 14 6.08 20.19 2.98
C ILE A 14 6.60 18.75 2.80
N SER A 15 7.61 18.35 3.58
CA SER A 15 8.17 16.99 3.52
C SER A 15 7.13 15.92 3.92
N VAL A 16 6.33 16.19 4.95
CA VAL A 16 5.26 15.30 5.39
C VAL A 16 4.18 15.17 4.30
N ASN A 17 3.79 16.27 3.68
CA ASN A 17 2.81 16.28 2.61
C ASN A 17 3.32 15.55 1.34
N ALA A 18 4.61 15.66 1.02
CA ALA A 18 5.20 14.96 -0.12
C ALA A 18 5.18 13.44 0.05
N ASN A 19 5.19 12.94 1.29
CA ASN A 19 5.16 11.50 1.60
C ASN A 19 3.75 10.97 1.92
N ALA A 20 2.73 11.83 1.97
CA ALA A 20 1.37 11.45 2.34
C ALA A 20 0.70 10.52 1.31
N GLY A 21 1.18 10.50 0.06
CA GLY A 21 0.67 9.63 -1.00
C GLY A 21 1.15 8.18 -0.93
N GLY A 22 2.12 7.87 -0.08
CA GLY A 22 2.71 6.55 0.03
C GLY A 22 3.66 6.19 -1.13
N ILE A 23 4.03 4.92 -1.21
CA ILE A 23 4.94 4.40 -2.23
C ILE A 23 4.16 4.22 -3.54
N THR A 24 4.64 4.82 -4.63
CA THR A 24 4.06 4.63 -5.97
C THR A 24 4.55 3.33 -6.61
N VAL A 25 3.85 2.86 -7.63
CA VAL A 25 4.27 1.68 -8.42
C VAL A 25 5.67 1.87 -8.98
N LYS A 26 5.99 3.05 -9.52
CA LYS A 26 7.33 3.36 -10.04
C LYS A 26 8.42 3.16 -8.98
N VAL A 27 8.23 3.73 -7.80
CA VAL A 27 9.17 3.61 -6.66
C VAL A 27 9.28 2.16 -6.22
N TYR A 28 8.16 1.47 -6.13
CA TYR A 28 8.11 0.05 -5.76
C TYR A 28 8.91 -0.83 -6.72
N LEU A 29 8.65 -0.72 -8.02
CA LEU A 29 9.35 -1.52 -9.04
C LEU A 29 10.85 -1.23 -9.07
N ASP A 30 11.25 0.04 -8.95
CA ASP A 30 12.65 0.44 -8.87
C ASP A 30 13.32 -0.15 -7.62
N ALA A 31 12.67 -0.05 -6.46
CA ALA A 31 13.18 -0.58 -5.21
C ALA A 31 13.36 -2.10 -5.25
N MET A 32 12.37 -2.82 -5.75
CA MET A 32 12.41 -4.28 -5.83
C MET A 32 13.44 -4.79 -6.85
N SER A 33 13.79 -3.98 -7.86
CA SER A 33 14.81 -4.33 -8.85
C SER A 33 16.25 -4.22 -8.33
N ARG A 34 16.47 -3.54 -7.21
CA ARG A 34 17.82 -3.25 -6.68
C ARG A 34 18.47 -4.39 -5.91
N ASP A 35 17.77 -5.45 -5.60
CA ASP A 35 18.27 -6.60 -4.83
C ASP A 35 18.96 -6.18 -3.52
N ASN A 36 18.31 -5.30 -2.76
CA ASN A 36 18.81 -4.76 -1.50
C ASN A 36 17.88 -5.17 -0.36
N GLU A 37 18.40 -5.95 0.60
CA GLU A 37 17.61 -6.47 1.72
C GLU A 37 16.96 -5.38 2.58
N GLN A 38 17.66 -4.27 2.81
CA GLN A 38 17.12 -3.17 3.61
C GLN A 38 15.96 -2.49 2.92
N ILE A 39 16.07 -2.27 1.61
CA ILE A 39 15.02 -1.67 0.81
C ILE A 39 13.81 -2.61 0.74
N THR A 40 14.04 -3.89 0.49
CA THR A 40 12.99 -4.92 0.49
C THR A 40 12.27 -4.97 1.83
N ALA A 41 13.00 -4.97 2.94
CA ALA A 41 12.40 -4.96 4.28
C ALA A 41 11.53 -3.72 4.53
N MET A 42 11.95 -2.56 4.02
CA MET A 42 11.17 -1.33 4.13
C MET A 42 9.86 -1.41 3.34
N ILE A 43 9.92 -1.96 2.12
CA ILE A 43 8.72 -2.21 1.29
C ILE A 43 7.78 -3.19 1.98
N GLU A 44 8.29 -4.29 2.50
CA GLU A 44 7.50 -5.28 3.23
C GLU A 44 6.77 -4.68 4.44
N ARG A 45 7.46 -3.86 5.23
CA ARG A 45 6.86 -3.15 6.37
C ARG A 45 5.74 -2.21 5.93
N ASN A 46 5.94 -1.50 4.85
CA ASN A 46 4.92 -0.60 4.30
C ASN A 46 3.66 -1.39 3.87
N ILE A 47 3.86 -2.48 3.16
CA ILE A 47 2.77 -3.36 2.70
C ILE A 47 2.03 -3.97 3.90
N MET A 48 2.76 -4.43 4.91
CA MET A 48 2.13 -4.97 6.13
C MET A 48 1.36 -3.90 6.90
N ALA A 49 1.86 -2.67 6.95
CA ALA A 49 1.15 -1.55 7.58
C ALA A 49 -0.17 -1.24 6.86
N VAL A 50 -0.18 -1.27 5.53
CA VAL A 50 -1.41 -1.12 4.73
C VAL A 50 -2.39 -2.24 5.05
N ASN A 51 -1.93 -3.48 5.09
CA ASN A 51 -2.75 -4.63 5.42
C ASN A 51 -3.35 -4.54 6.84
N ASP A 52 -2.55 -4.14 7.81
CA ASP A 52 -3.01 -3.95 9.19
C ASP A 52 -4.14 -2.90 9.26
N GLY A 53 -3.97 -1.78 8.55
CA GLY A 53 -5.02 -0.75 8.45
C GLY A 53 -6.31 -1.29 7.83
N LEU A 54 -6.20 -2.12 6.79
CA LEU A 54 -7.35 -2.76 6.15
C LEU A 54 -8.04 -3.77 7.09
N MET A 55 -7.28 -4.52 7.87
CA MET A 55 -7.83 -5.45 8.85
C MET A 55 -8.61 -4.72 9.95
N TYR A 56 -8.06 -3.64 10.48
CA TYR A 56 -8.78 -2.80 11.45
C TYR A 56 -10.05 -2.21 10.85
N SER A 57 -9.98 -1.68 9.64
CA SER A 57 -11.15 -1.14 8.93
C SER A 57 -12.23 -2.20 8.72
N ASN A 58 -11.84 -3.40 8.29
CA ASN A 58 -12.76 -4.52 8.10
C ASN A 58 -13.44 -4.91 9.42
N ASN A 59 -12.70 -4.90 10.53
CA ASN A 59 -13.24 -5.19 11.85
C ASN A 59 -14.30 -4.15 12.26
N GLU A 60 -13.99 -2.87 12.10
CA GLU A 60 -14.94 -1.79 12.40
C GLU A 60 -16.19 -1.88 11.54
N LEU A 61 -16.04 -2.12 10.25
CA LEU A 61 -17.18 -2.27 9.33
C LEU A 61 -18.07 -3.45 9.72
N LYS A 62 -17.46 -4.59 10.08
CA LYS A 62 -18.18 -5.77 10.56
C LYS A 62 -18.98 -5.48 11.84
N HIS A 63 -18.36 -4.81 12.81
CA HIS A 63 -19.03 -4.45 14.06
C HIS A 63 -20.18 -3.44 13.87
N SER A 64 -20.09 -2.62 12.83
CA SER A 64 -21.12 -1.65 12.45
C SER A 64 -22.19 -2.22 11.51
N ASN A 65 -22.20 -3.51 11.27
CA ASN A 65 -23.07 -4.20 10.28
C ASN A 65 -22.95 -3.61 8.87
N GLN A 66 -21.75 -3.13 8.52
CA GLN A 66 -21.45 -2.63 7.17
C GLN A 66 -20.61 -3.64 6.39
N GLU A 67 -20.67 -3.56 5.07
CA GLU A 67 -19.89 -4.42 4.19
C GLU A 67 -18.39 -4.15 4.38
N ARG A 68 -17.61 -5.21 4.56
CA ARG A 68 -16.16 -5.14 4.66
C ARG A 68 -15.53 -4.79 3.31
N VAL A 69 -14.33 -4.23 3.34
CA VAL A 69 -13.59 -3.90 2.12
C VAL A 69 -13.28 -5.17 1.31
N TYR A 70 -12.85 -6.22 1.98
CA TYR A 70 -12.67 -7.55 1.40
C TYR A 70 -12.92 -8.61 2.47
N CYS A 71 -13.11 -9.86 2.06
CA CYS A 71 -13.43 -10.96 2.97
C CYS A 71 -12.39 -12.07 2.86
N GLN A 72 -11.38 -11.99 3.73
CA GLN A 72 -10.29 -12.95 3.78
C GLN A 72 -10.78 -14.32 4.24
N PRO A 73 -10.38 -15.42 3.56
CA PRO A 73 -10.64 -16.78 4.06
C PRO A 73 -9.97 -17.01 5.41
N PRO A 74 -10.64 -17.71 6.36
CA PRO A 74 -10.12 -17.86 7.73
C PRO A 74 -8.76 -18.56 7.84
N LYS A 75 -8.42 -19.41 6.86
CA LYS A 75 -7.19 -20.21 6.87
C LYS A 75 -6.03 -19.61 6.08
N LEU A 76 -6.25 -18.47 5.43
CA LEU A 76 -5.22 -17.83 4.63
C LEU A 76 -4.40 -16.86 5.49
N ALA A 77 -3.10 -17.14 5.60
CA ALA A 77 -2.17 -16.21 6.26
C ALA A 77 -1.76 -15.09 5.31
N MET A 78 -2.00 -13.86 5.69
CA MET A 78 -1.61 -12.66 4.93
C MET A 78 -0.25 -12.15 5.44
N ASN A 79 0.82 -12.77 4.96
CA ASN A 79 2.17 -12.26 5.22
C ASN A 79 2.64 -11.36 4.06
N ALA A 80 3.79 -10.70 4.23
CA ALA A 80 4.32 -9.78 3.24
C ALA A 80 4.51 -10.43 1.87
N LYS A 81 5.01 -11.66 1.82
CA LYS A 81 5.25 -12.40 0.58
C LYS A 81 3.94 -12.67 -0.20
N VAL A 82 2.90 -13.05 0.50
CA VAL A 82 1.57 -13.29 -0.10
C VAL A 82 0.99 -11.98 -0.64
N LEU A 83 1.07 -10.91 0.13
CA LEU A 83 0.59 -9.59 -0.28
C LEU A 83 1.36 -9.03 -1.47
N ILE A 84 2.68 -9.20 -1.51
CA ILE A 84 3.51 -8.83 -2.66
C ILE A 84 3.07 -9.60 -3.91
N GLY A 85 2.77 -10.88 -3.77
CA GLY A 85 2.24 -11.68 -4.89
C GLY A 85 0.95 -11.12 -5.47
N PHE A 86 0.00 -10.71 -4.62
CA PHE A 86 -1.23 -10.06 -5.06
C PHE A 86 -0.99 -8.72 -5.72
N LEU A 87 -0.09 -7.92 -5.14
CA LEU A 87 0.28 -6.62 -5.69
C LEU A 87 0.93 -6.75 -7.07
N ASP A 88 1.92 -7.63 -7.19
CA ASP A 88 2.64 -7.87 -8.45
C ASP A 88 1.70 -8.34 -9.56
N SER A 89 0.81 -9.26 -9.24
CA SER A 89 -0.20 -9.76 -10.17
C SER A 89 -1.13 -8.64 -10.66
N GLU A 90 -1.53 -7.74 -9.79
CA GLU A 90 -2.38 -6.59 -10.16
C GLU A 90 -1.60 -5.60 -11.05
N ILE A 91 -0.35 -5.28 -10.71
CA ILE A 91 0.50 -4.42 -11.53
C ILE A 91 0.68 -5.02 -12.92
N GLU A 92 1.00 -6.31 -13.00
CA GLU A 92 1.20 -7.04 -14.26
C GLU A 92 -0.05 -6.96 -15.14
N SER A 93 -1.23 -7.11 -14.57
CA SER A 93 -2.49 -7.01 -15.32
C SER A 93 -2.70 -5.65 -15.99
N TYR A 94 -2.20 -4.57 -15.38
CA TYR A 94 -2.23 -3.24 -15.99
C TYR A 94 -1.18 -3.09 -17.09
N ILE A 95 0.01 -3.63 -16.88
CA ILE A 95 1.08 -3.62 -17.88
C ILE A 95 0.63 -4.36 -19.15
N GLU A 96 0.01 -5.51 -19.02
CA GLU A 96 -0.54 -6.29 -20.14
C GLU A 96 -1.58 -5.51 -20.96
N LYS A 97 -2.35 -4.67 -20.29
CA LYS A 97 -3.37 -3.81 -20.93
C LYS A 97 -2.80 -2.49 -21.44
N ALA A 98 -1.48 -2.28 -21.37
CA ALA A 98 -0.81 -1.04 -21.71
C ALA A 98 -1.35 0.19 -20.95
N ILE A 99 -1.77 0.00 -19.71
CA ILE A 99 -2.23 1.07 -18.81
C ILE A 99 -1.07 1.48 -17.90
N ASP A 100 -0.70 2.77 -17.92
CA ASP A 100 0.35 3.30 -17.07
C ASP A 100 -0.16 3.52 -15.64
N VAL A 101 0.35 2.69 -14.72
CA VAL A 101 0.06 2.80 -13.29
C VAL A 101 1.25 3.32 -12.47
N SER A 102 2.30 3.78 -13.13
CA SER A 102 3.52 4.28 -12.48
C SER A 102 3.26 5.28 -11.35
N PRO A 103 2.35 6.27 -11.50
CA PRO A 103 2.10 7.26 -10.44
C PRO A 103 1.12 6.78 -9.37
N VAL A 104 0.54 5.60 -9.50
CA VAL A 104 -0.49 5.11 -8.57
C VAL A 104 0.17 4.57 -7.31
N PRO A 105 -0.33 4.92 -6.11
CA PRO A 105 0.15 4.33 -4.85
C PRO A 105 -0.09 2.82 -4.82
N ILE A 106 0.90 2.05 -4.39
CA ILE A 106 0.78 0.58 -4.31
C ILE A 106 -0.33 0.13 -3.35
N GLY A 107 -0.61 0.90 -2.31
CA GLY A 107 -1.71 0.62 -1.39
C GLY A 107 -3.07 0.57 -2.08
N MET A 108 -3.31 1.44 -3.05
CA MET A 108 -4.55 1.44 -3.84
C MET A 108 -4.68 0.17 -4.68
N LEU A 109 -3.60 -0.26 -5.33
CA LEU A 109 -3.60 -1.48 -6.14
C LEU A 109 -3.72 -2.73 -5.27
N LEU A 110 -3.10 -2.73 -4.09
CA LEU A 110 -3.23 -3.83 -3.13
C LEU A 110 -4.69 -3.99 -2.68
N VAL A 111 -5.34 -2.90 -2.29
CA VAL A 111 -6.78 -2.92 -1.93
C VAL A 111 -7.62 -3.47 -3.08
N LYS A 112 -7.36 -3.01 -4.30
CA LYS A 112 -8.09 -3.46 -5.49
C LYS A 112 -7.90 -4.95 -5.73
N SER A 113 -6.66 -5.44 -5.60
CA SER A 113 -6.33 -6.86 -5.74
C SER A 113 -7.04 -7.70 -4.68
N LEU A 114 -7.02 -7.27 -3.42
CA LEU A 114 -7.68 -7.99 -2.33
C LEU A 114 -9.21 -8.03 -2.51
N LYS A 115 -9.82 -6.95 -2.93
CA LYS A 115 -11.26 -6.90 -3.25
C LYS A 115 -11.62 -7.85 -4.39
N LYS A 116 -10.79 -7.92 -5.41
CA LYS A 116 -10.99 -8.78 -6.58
C LYS A 116 -10.86 -10.26 -6.23
N ASN A 117 -9.87 -10.61 -5.41
CA ASN A 117 -9.57 -11.99 -5.06
C ASN A 117 -10.40 -12.51 -3.88
N PHE A 118 -10.84 -11.64 -3.00
CA PHE A 118 -11.62 -11.98 -1.80
C PHE A 118 -12.88 -11.11 -1.68
N PRO A 119 -13.80 -11.19 -2.64
CA PRO A 119 -15.04 -10.44 -2.56
C PRO A 119 -15.88 -10.92 -1.37
N CYS A 120 -16.63 -9.99 -0.78
CA CYS A 120 -17.63 -10.31 0.23
C CYS A 120 -18.96 -10.65 -0.47
N ASN A 121 -19.53 -11.77 -0.11
CA ASN A 121 -20.81 -12.23 -0.67
C ASN A 121 -21.96 -11.91 0.27
#